data_0a93a1fbf65edae89680e18275440d7b
#
_entry.id   0a93a1fbf65edae89680e18275440d7b
#
_cell.length_a   1.000
_cell.length_b   1.000
_cell.length_c   1.000
_cell.angle_alpha   90.00
_cell.angle_beta   90.00
_cell.angle_gamma   90.00
#
_symmetry.space_group_name_H-M   'P 1'
#
loop_
_entity.id
_entity.type
_entity.pdbx_description
1 polymer ?
#
loop_
_entity_poly.entity_id
_entity_poly.type
_entity_poly.pdbx_seq_one_letter_code
_entity_poly.pdbx_strand_id
1 'polypeptide(L)'
;MDRVSKGLIEYLLETINHPDLSGFELIEILDIRSQLAAREPVLSDNDKTELETIDHHLLELADLLVTRISEVADLAQMRKKAHVLPSHWWWYLDEITMRKKKAIG
;
A
#
# COMPACT_ATOMS: atom_id res chain seq x y z
N MET A 1 -4.79 -19.81 13.67
CA MET A 1 -4.49 -19.33 12.32
C MET A 1 -5.52 -18.30 11.89
N ASP A 2 -5.07 -17.14 11.48
CA ASP A 2 -5.96 -16.04 11.10
C ASP A 2 -6.30 -16.11 9.61
N ARG A 3 -7.47 -16.66 9.31
CA ARG A 3 -7.94 -16.83 7.93
C ARG A 3 -8.20 -15.49 7.22
N VAL A 4 -8.60 -14.48 7.97
CA VAL A 4 -8.87 -13.16 7.41
C VAL A 4 -7.58 -12.52 6.92
N SER A 5 -6.55 -12.53 7.73
CA SER A 5 -5.23 -11.99 7.36
C SER A 5 -4.65 -12.72 6.15
N LYS A 6 -4.74 -14.05 6.14
CA LYS A 6 -4.25 -14.86 5.02
C LYS A 6 -4.97 -14.52 3.73
N GLY A 7 -6.29 -14.37 3.78
CA GLY A 7 -7.09 -14.00 2.61
C GLY A 7 -6.74 -12.61 2.08
N LEU A 8 -6.50 -11.65 2.97
CA LEU A 8 -6.08 -10.29 2.59
C LEU A 8 -4.71 -10.30 1.92
N ILE A 9 -3.77 -11.07 2.46
CA ILE A 9 -2.42 -11.20 1.89
C ILE A 9 -2.48 -11.84 0.50
N GLU A 10 -3.23 -12.93 0.36
CA GLU A 10 -3.40 -13.59 -0.94
C GLU A 10 -4.01 -12.65 -1.98
N TYR A 11 -5.01 -11.88 -1.57
CA TYR A 11 -5.64 -10.88 -2.43
C TYR A 11 -4.63 -9.83 -2.90
N LEU A 12 -3.81 -9.30 -1.99
CA LEU A 12 -2.80 -8.31 -2.34
C LEU A 12 -1.72 -8.87 -3.26
N LEU A 13 -1.22 -10.09 -2.98
CA LEU A 13 -0.21 -10.73 -3.81
C LEU A 13 -0.70 -10.94 -5.24
N GLU A 14 -1.95 -11.37 -5.39
CA GLU A 14 -2.55 -11.57 -6.69
C GLU A 14 -2.80 -10.24 -7.40
N THR A 15 -3.39 -9.28 -6.69
CA THR A 15 -3.86 -8.02 -7.29
C THR A 15 -2.72 -7.09 -7.67
N ILE A 16 -1.68 -6.99 -6.84
CA ILE A 16 -0.58 -6.05 -7.06
C ILE A 16 0.22 -6.35 -8.32
N ASN A 17 0.14 -7.56 -8.84
CA ASN A 17 0.83 -7.96 -10.07
C ASN A 17 0.08 -7.59 -11.35
N HIS A 18 -1.13 -7.06 -11.23
CA HIS A 18 -1.93 -6.65 -12.40
C HIS A 18 -1.63 -5.19 -12.76
N PRO A 19 -1.07 -4.92 -13.95
CA PRO A 19 -0.68 -3.56 -14.34
C PRO A 19 -1.85 -2.64 -14.69
N ASP A 20 -3.05 -3.18 -14.86
CA ASP A 20 -4.21 -2.43 -15.35
C ASP A 20 -5.15 -1.95 -14.22
N LEU A 21 -4.67 -1.90 -12.98
CA LEU A 21 -5.49 -1.46 -11.86
C LEU A 21 -5.84 0.02 -11.97
N SER A 22 -7.10 0.36 -11.70
CA SER A 22 -7.54 1.75 -11.62
C SER A 22 -7.03 2.41 -10.34
N GLY A 23 -7.08 3.76 -10.30
CA GLY A 23 -6.73 4.49 -9.08
C GLY A 23 -7.60 4.09 -7.90
N PHE A 24 -8.88 3.80 -8.13
CA PHE A 24 -9.79 3.35 -7.07
C PHE A 24 -9.40 1.99 -6.50
N GLU A 25 -9.01 1.06 -7.36
CA GLU A 25 -8.53 -0.25 -6.92
C GLU A 25 -7.22 -0.14 -6.14
N LEU A 26 -6.35 0.78 -6.53
CA LEU A 26 -5.10 1.02 -5.84
C LEU A 26 -5.33 1.62 -4.44
N ILE A 27 -6.31 2.51 -4.30
CA ILE A 27 -6.70 3.05 -3.00
C ILE A 27 -7.19 1.92 -2.09
N GLU A 28 -7.97 0.98 -2.63
CA GLU A 28 -8.43 -0.18 -1.87
C GLU A 28 -7.24 -1.04 -1.40
N ILE A 29 -6.22 -1.21 -2.24
CA ILE A 29 -5.00 -1.92 -1.85
C ILE A 29 -4.34 -1.26 -0.64
N LEU A 30 -4.24 0.07 -0.63
CA LEU A 30 -3.66 0.78 0.51
C LEU A 30 -4.49 0.58 1.78
N ASP A 31 -5.80 0.58 1.66
CA ASP A 31 -6.69 0.34 2.79
C ASP A 31 -6.53 -1.07 3.34
N ILE A 32 -6.46 -2.07 2.46
CA ILE A 32 -6.24 -3.46 2.87
C ILE A 32 -4.88 -3.60 3.57
N ARG A 33 -3.84 -2.91 3.08
CA ARG A 33 -2.54 -2.91 3.74
C ARG A 33 -2.65 -2.37 5.18
N SER A 34 -3.46 -1.32 5.38
CA SER A 34 -3.71 -0.78 6.72
C SER A 34 -4.44 -1.78 7.62
N GLN A 35 -5.39 -2.53 7.08
CA GLN A 35 -6.06 -3.58 7.83
C GLN A 35 -5.07 -4.64 8.29
N LEU A 36 -4.10 -5.00 7.43
CA LEU A 36 -3.04 -5.95 7.78
C LEU A 36 -2.11 -5.40 8.85
N ALA A 37 -1.81 -4.10 8.83
CA ALA A 37 -1.01 -3.46 9.86
C ALA A 37 -1.65 -3.62 11.25
N ALA A 38 -2.96 -3.51 11.33
CA ALA A 38 -3.69 -3.69 12.58
C ALA A 38 -3.65 -5.14 13.07
N ARG A 39 -3.31 -6.08 12.19
CA ARG A 39 -3.26 -7.52 12.51
C ARG A 39 -1.85 -8.06 12.68
N GLU A 40 -0.82 -7.21 12.54
CA GLU A 40 0.58 -7.66 12.65
C GLU A 40 0.88 -8.54 13.88
N PRO A 41 0.38 -8.23 15.08
CA PRO A 41 0.68 -9.04 16.25
C PRO A 41 0.23 -10.51 16.15
N VAL A 42 -0.74 -10.81 15.28
CA VAL A 42 -1.29 -12.16 15.15
C VAL A 42 -0.87 -12.86 13.84
N LEU A 43 -0.05 -12.20 13.01
CA LEU A 43 0.42 -12.80 11.77
C LEU A 43 1.47 -13.89 12.04
N SER A 44 1.40 -14.98 11.26
CA SER A 44 2.44 -15.99 11.27
C SER A 44 3.72 -15.45 10.65
N ASP A 45 4.85 -16.12 10.88
CA ASP A 45 6.13 -15.75 10.27
C ASP A 45 6.05 -15.79 8.74
N ASN A 46 5.35 -16.79 8.19
CA ASN A 46 5.15 -16.90 6.76
C ASN A 46 4.34 -15.71 6.22
N ASP A 47 3.28 -15.32 6.92
CA ASP A 47 2.46 -14.19 6.53
C ASP A 47 3.26 -12.88 6.56
N LYS A 48 4.11 -12.72 7.56
CA LYS A 48 4.99 -11.54 7.66
C LYS A 48 5.96 -11.46 6.48
N THR A 49 6.51 -12.62 6.07
CA THR A 49 7.40 -12.69 4.92
C THR A 49 6.68 -12.30 3.63
N GLU A 50 5.47 -12.80 3.44
CA GLU A 50 4.65 -12.44 2.28
C GLU A 50 4.30 -10.96 2.29
N LEU A 51 4.02 -10.39 3.47
CA LEU A 51 3.73 -8.97 3.61
C LEU A 51 4.95 -8.12 3.23
N GLU A 52 6.15 -8.55 3.58
CA GLU A 52 7.38 -7.88 3.15
C GLU A 52 7.51 -7.86 1.63
N THR A 53 7.15 -8.96 0.97
CA THR A 53 7.14 -9.04 -0.49
C THR A 53 6.16 -8.02 -1.08
N ILE A 54 4.96 -7.92 -0.50
CA ILE A 54 3.97 -6.92 -0.91
C ILE A 54 4.53 -5.51 -0.76
N ASP A 55 5.16 -5.22 0.38
CA ASP A 55 5.73 -3.90 0.65
C ASP A 55 6.82 -3.52 -0.35
N HIS A 56 7.65 -4.47 -0.74
CA HIS A 56 8.64 -4.26 -1.79
C HIS A 56 8.00 -3.88 -3.11
N HIS A 57 6.93 -4.57 -3.50
CA HIS A 57 6.20 -4.26 -4.73
C HIS A 57 5.56 -2.87 -4.67
N LEU A 58 4.99 -2.49 -3.51
CA LEU A 58 4.42 -1.16 -3.34
C LEU A 58 5.47 -0.07 -3.56
N LEU A 59 6.67 -0.27 -3.02
CA LEU A 59 7.76 0.69 -3.19
C LEU A 59 8.28 0.72 -4.63
N GLU A 60 8.40 -0.42 -5.28
CA GLU A 60 8.83 -0.49 -6.67
C GLU A 60 7.85 0.19 -7.62
N LEU A 61 6.55 0.07 -7.33
CA LEU A 61 5.49 0.61 -8.16
C LEU A 61 5.01 1.99 -7.69
N ALA A 62 5.69 2.60 -6.73
CA ALA A 62 5.23 3.84 -6.09
C ALA A 62 4.88 4.94 -7.08
N ASP A 63 5.72 5.19 -8.09
CA ASP A 63 5.45 6.23 -9.09
C ASP A 63 4.17 5.93 -9.87
N LEU A 64 3.96 4.69 -10.28
CA LEU A 64 2.76 4.28 -11.00
C LEU A 64 1.53 4.42 -10.10
N LEU A 65 1.63 3.97 -8.86
CA LEU A 65 0.54 4.04 -7.88
C LEU A 65 0.11 5.49 -7.66
N VAL A 66 1.07 6.37 -7.42
CA VAL A 66 0.79 7.80 -7.18
C VAL A 66 0.14 8.43 -8.41
N THR A 67 0.66 8.14 -9.59
CA THR A 67 0.11 8.68 -10.84
C THR A 67 -1.33 8.27 -11.04
N ARG A 68 -1.63 6.99 -10.87
CA ARG A 68 -2.98 6.48 -11.09
C ARG A 68 -3.97 6.95 -10.03
N ILE A 69 -3.54 6.97 -8.77
CA ILE A 69 -4.41 7.47 -7.69
C ILE A 69 -4.73 8.95 -7.91
N SER A 70 -3.74 9.75 -8.32
CA SER A 70 -3.96 11.19 -8.53
C SER A 70 -4.96 11.50 -9.65
N GLU A 71 -5.21 10.56 -10.55
CA GLU A 71 -6.22 10.72 -11.60
C GLU A 71 -7.65 10.70 -11.03
N VAL A 72 -7.87 10.10 -9.88
CA VAL A 72 -9.20 9.91 -9.29
C VAL A 72 -9.37 10.55 -7.93
N ALA A 73 -8.29 10.87 -7.22
CA ALA A 73 -8.35 11.39 -5.86
C ALA A 73 -7.08 12.14 -5.49
N ASP A 74 -7.18 12.96 -4.43
CA ASP A 74 -6.03 13.64 -3.83
C ASP A 74 -5.59 12.83 -2.61
N LEU A 75 -4.47 12.12 -2.75
CA LEU A 75 -3.95 11.24 -1.70
C LEU A 75 -3.65 11.99 -0.41
N ALA A 76 -3.08 13.19 -0.51
CA ALA A 76 -2.76 14.02 0.66
C ALA A 76 -4.02 14.41 1.44
N GLN A 77 -5.10 14.75 0.72
CA GLN A 77 -6.38 15.07 1.36
C GLN A 77 -7.01 13.84 2.02
N MET A 78 -6.92 12.70 1.38
CA MET A 78 -7.43 11.46 1.94
C MET A 78 -6.76 11.11 3.26
N ARG A 79 -5.42 11.25 3.32
CA ARG A 79 -4.67 11.03 4.56
C ARG A 79 -5.15 11.95 5.68
N LYS A 80 -5.34 13.22 5.34
CA LYS A 80 -5.74 14.22 6.31
C LYS A 80 -7.13 13.93 6.88
N LYS A 81 -8.08 13.59 6.01
CA LYS A 81 -9.46 13.27 6.42
C LYS A 81 -9.53 12.00 7.26
N ALA A 82 -8.74 10.99 6.92
CA ALA A 82 -8.75 9.71 7.60
C ALA A 82 -7.83 9.66 8.82
N HIS A 83 -7.09 10.75 9.10
CA HIS A 83 -6.12 10.81 10.19
C HIS A 83 -5.12 9.64 10.16
N VAL A 84 -4.57 9.35 8.97
CA VAL A 84 -3.66 8.23 8.76
C VAL A 84 -2.35 8.46 9.52
N LEU A 85 -1.92 7.45 10.30
CA LEU A 85 -0.68 7.51 11.06
C LEU A 85 0.55 7.51 10.13
N PRO A 86 1.61 8.23 10.49
CA PRO A 86 2.86 8.22 9.70
C PRO A 86 3.48 6.83 9.55
N SER A 87 3.23 5.91 10.49
CA SER A 87 3.72 4.53 10.40
C SER A 87 3.08 3.74 9.26
N HIS A 88 1.93 4.20 8.75
CA HIS A 88 1.29 3.63 7.57
C HIS A 88 1.89 4.25 6.31
N TRP A 89 3.18 4.02 6.08
CA TRP A 89 3.97 4.67 5.02
C TRP A 89 3.39 4.50 3.61
N TRP A 90 2.64 3.44 3.35
CA TRP A 90 2.01 3.19 2.04
C TRP A 90 0.97 4.25 1.66
N TRP A 91 0.44 4.99 2.63
CA TRP A 91 -0.42 6.13 2.36
C TRP A 91 0.36 7.41 2.04
N TYR A 92 1.70 7.37 2.15
CA TYR A 92 2.61 8.50 1.94
C TYR A 92 3.51 8.30 0.72
N LEU A 93 3.09 7.43 -0.22
CA LEU A 93 3.90 7.11 -1.42
C LEU A 93 4.22 8.34 -2.26
N ASP A 94 3.32 9.31 -2.31
CA ASP A 94 3.54 10.58 -3.00
C ASP A 94 4.73 11.35 -2.41
N GLU A 95 4.86 11.36 -1.10
CA GLU A 95 5.98 12.00 -0.43
C GLU A 95 7.28 11.22 -0.63
N ILE A 96 7.20 9.90 -0.61
CA ILE A 96 8.36 9.02 -0.83
C ILE A 96 8.91 9.22 -2.24
N THR A 97 8.05 9.28 -3.25
CA THR A 97 8.46 9.49 -4.63
C THR A 97 9.07 10.87 -4.84
N MET A 98 8.53 11.90 -4.19
CA MET A 98 9.09 13.24 -4.23
C MET A 98 10.49 13.31 -3.62
N ARG A 99 10.71 12.62 -2.50
CA ARG A 99 12.03 12.56 -1.85
C ARG A 99 13.07 11.90 -2.75
N LYS A 100 12.69 10.83 -3.43
CA LYS A 100 13.56 10.13 -4.39
C LYS A 100 13.97 11.06 -5.52
N LYS A 101 13.02 11.80 -6.09
CA LYS A 101 13.29 12.74 -7.17
C LYS A 101 14.22 13.86 -6.73
N LYS A 102 14.05 14.39 -5.52
CA LYS A 102 14.93 15.41 -4.96
C LYS A 102 16.34 14.88 -4.69
N ALA A 103 16.46 13.63 -4.26
CA ALA A 103 17.77 13.02 -4.00
C ALA A 103 18.57 12.78 -5.27
N ILE A 104 17.91 12.56 -6.39
CA ILE A 104 18.54 12.32 -7.68
C ILE A 104 18.83 13.62 -8.42
N GLY A 105 17.98 14.58 -8.24
CA GLY A 105 18.09 15.86 -8.88
C GLY A 105 18.72 16.90 -8.03
#